data_4d7fa800d2407f16a1d27a8ba4803654
#
_entry.id   4d7fa800d2407f16a1d27a8ba4803654
#
_cell.length_a   1.000
_cell.length_b   1.000
_cell.length_c   1.000
_cell.angle_alpha   90.00
_cell.angle_beta   90.00
_cell.angle_gamma   90.00
#
_symmetry.space_group_name_H-M   'P 1'
#
loop_
_entity.id
_entity.type
_entity.pdbx_description
1 polymer ?
#
loop_
_entity_poly.entity_id
_entity_poly.type
_entity_poly.pdbx_seq_one_letter_code
_entity_poly.pdbx_strand_id
1 'polypeptide(L)'
;GIINTCFQVTSEDPKLAICLNKKNYTLECLKKNPRFCLSIIAEDTDPMIISSFGFRSARDADKYADFGYDDIDGAPAVRGNFCGRLIVDAIDFVDCGTHEIVIAKLVDSKGGSGTPMTYAYYHSVIKGSAPKNAPTYRAAETAATATPSPSDKKMRRFKCDICGYEVEVEGDLPADFV
;
A
#
# COMPACT_ATOMS: atom_id res chain seq x y z
N GLY A 1 5.56 -0.72 6.75
CA GLY A 1 5.29 -1.05 5.35
C GLY A 1 3.89 -0.64 4.93
N ILE A 2 3.63 -0.63 3.63
CA ILE A 2 2.28 -0.45 3.07
C ILE A 2 1.73 -1.82 2.70
N ILE A 3 0.46 -2.02 2.95
CA ILE A 3 -0.32 -3.18 2.50
C ILE A 3 -1.51 -2.70 1.69
N ASN A 4 -1.99 -3.51 0.76
CA ASN A 4 -3.14 -3.17 -0.07
C ASN A 4 -4.47 -3.63 0.51
N THR A 5 -4.46 -4.55 1.45
CA THR A 5 -5.68 -5.11 2.02
C THR A 5 -5.49 -5.53 3.46
N CYS A 6 -6.45 -5.17 4.30
CA CYS A 6 -6.71 -5.74 5.60
C CYS A 6 -8.19 -6.09 5.65
N PHE A 7 -8.54 -7.28 6.12
CA PHE A 7 -9.95 -7.69 6.21
C PHE A 7 -10.25 -8.36 7.55
N GLN A 8 -11.49 -8.23 8.00
CA GLN A 8 -11.97 -8.85 9.21
C GLN A 8 -12.25 -10.34 8.98
N VAL A 9 -11.76 -11.19 9.88
CA VAL A 9 -11.90 -12.65 9.80
C VAL A 9 -13.05 -13.15 10.66
N THR A 10 -13.23 -12.58 11.86
CA THR A 10 -14.25 -13.00 12.83
C THR A 10 -15.09 -11.82 13.30
N SER A 11 -16.38 -12.04 13.60
CA SER A 11 -17.30 -11.02 14.13
C SER A 11 -17.17 -10.85 15.65
N GLU A 12 -17.12 -11.96 16.36
CA GLU A 12 -16.87 -11.98 17.81
C GLU A 12 -15.37 -12.13 18.04
N ASP A 13 -14.82 -11.44 19.07
CA ASP A 13 -13.36 -11.37 19.30
C ASP A 13 -12.62 -11.02 18.00
N PRO A 14 -12.74 -9.75 17.53
CA PRO A 14 -12.39 -9.39 16.14
C PRO A 14 -10.95 -9.72 15.80
N LYS A 15 -10.78 -10.57 14.79
CA LYS A 15 -9.50 -10.90 14.18
C LYS A 15 -9.44 -10.32 12.78
N LEU A 16 -8.26 -9.88 12.41
CA LEU A 16 -7.96 -9.29 11.11
C LEU A 16 -6.91 -10.14 10.42
N ALA A 17 -6.90 -10.13 9.09
CA ALA A 17 -5.85 -10.74 8.29
C ALA A 17 -5.21 -9.71 7.38
N ILE A 18 -3.88 -9.76 7.29
CA ILE A 18 -3.05 -9.02 6.33
C ILE A 18 -2.09 -9.98 5.65
N CYS A 19 -1.61 -9.62 4.45
CA CYS A 19 -0.66 -10.43 3.70
C CYS A 19 0.66 -9.69 3.53
N LEU A 20 1.77 -10.33 3.88
CA LEU A 20 3.12 -9.79 3.80
C LEU A 20 4.05 -10.72 3.02
N ASN A 21 4.84 -10.15 2.10
CA ASN A 21 5.89 -10.91 1.42
C ASN A 21 6.97 -11.34 2.41
N LYS A 22 7.46 -12.60 2.30
CA LYS A 22 8.50 -13.15 3.18
C LYS A 22 9.82 -12.37 3.14
N LYS A 23 10.09 -11.62 2.06
CA LYS A 23 11.27 -10.75 1.93
C LYS A 23 11.11 -9.40 2.60
N ASN A 24 9.91 -9.04 3.07
CA ASN A 24 9.67 -7.76 3.71
C ASN A 24 10.20 -7.74 5.14
N TYR A 25 11.02 -6.75 5.45
CA TYR A 25 11.54 -6.55 6.81
C TYR A 25 10.43 -6.38 7.86
N THR A 26 9.29 -5.82 7.45
CA THR A 26 8.11 -5.69 8.32
C THR A 26 7.68 -7.04 8.89
N LEU A 27 7.68 -8.12 8.08
CA LEU A 27 7.31 -9.45 8.56
C LEU A 27 8.27 -9.97 9.63
N GLU A 28 9.59 -9.76 9.44
CA GLU A 28 10.58 -10.13 10.45
C GLU A 28 10.41 -9.36 11.76
N CYS A 29 10.06 -8.06 11.67
CA CYS A 29 9.77 -7.24 12.82
C CYS A 29 8.53 -7.74 13.58
N LEU A 30 7.45 -8.12 12.86
CA LEU A 30 6.23 -8.62 13.47
C LEU A 30 6.43 -9.96 14.16
N LYS A 31 7.29 -10.83 13.64
CA LYS A 31 7.64 -12.09 14.30
C LYS A 31 8.40 -11.90 15.61
N LYS A 32 9.11 -10.78 15.77
CA LYS A 32 9.83 -10.41 17.00
C LYS A 32 8.98 -9.61 17.97
N ASN A 33 8.17 -8.71 17.45
CA ASN A 33 7.31 -7.80 18.19
C ASN A 33 5.90 -7.87 17.58
N PRO A 34 5.01 -8.68 18.15
CA PRO A 34 3.72 -8.97 17.53
C PRO A 34 2.76 -7.77 17.55
N ARG A 35 2.98 -6.78 18.45
CA ARG A 35 2.13 -5.59 18.54
C ARG A 35 2.49 -4.57 17.46
N PHE A 36 1.48 -4.11 16.72
CA PHE A 36 1.65 -3.11 15.67
C PHE A 36 0.40 -2.28 15.41
N CYS A 37 0.59 -1.15 14.74
CA CYS A 37 -0.48 -0.27 14.33
C CYS A 37 -0.76 -0.42 12.83
N LEU A 38 -2.04 -0.57 12.48
CA LEU A 38 -2.55 -0.43 11.11
C LEU A 38 -3.17 0.96 10.98
N SER A 39 -2.56 1.84 10.21
CA SER A 39 -3.09 3.16 9.88
C SER A 39 -3.86 3.08 8.56
N ILE A 40 -5.15 3.42 8.59
CA ILE A 40 -6.04 3.41 7.42
C ILE A 40 -5.80 4.69 6.64
N ILE A 41 -5.18 4.57 5.47
CA ILE A 41 -4.81 5.70 4.62
C ILE A 41 -6.06 6.42 4.13
N ALA A 42 -6.07 7.74 4.28
CA ALA A 42 -7.08 8.62 3.70
C ALA A 42 -6.65 9.11 2.30
N GLU A 43 -7.60 9.54 1.48
CA GLU A 43 -7.31 10.11 0.16
C GLU A 43 -6.43 11.36 0.23
N ASP A 44 -6.48 12.09 1.34
CA ASP A 44 -5.69 13.28 1.67
C ASP A 44 -4.48 12.99 2.59
N THR A 45 -4.13 11.73 2.83
CA THR A 45 -2.89 11.37 3.51
C THR A 45 -1.69 11.81 2.66
N ASP A 46 -0.67 12.38 3.31
CA ASP A 46 0.55 12.79 2.62
C ASP A 46 1.13 11.64 1.76
N PRO A 47 1.20 11.81 0.44
CA PRO A 47 1.69 10.76 -0.47
C PRO A 47 3.15 10.36 -0.20
N MET A 48 3.93 11.20 0.47
CA MET A 48 5.30 10.87 0.89
C MET A 48 5.32 9.74 1.92
N ILE A 49 4.26 9.57 2.73
CA ILE A 49 4.10 8.42 3.63
C ILE A 49 4.00 7.13 2.81
N ILE A 50 3.17 7.13 1.74
CA ILE A 50 3.03 5.97 0.86
C ILE A 50 4.37 5.65 0.19
N SER A 51 5.05 6.66 -0.34
CA SER A 51 6.36 6.51 -0.97
C SER A 51 7.39 5.92 0.01
N SER A 52 7.55 6.52 1.18
CA SER A 52 8.55 6.09 2.16
C SER A 52 8.24 4.70 2.73
N PHE A 53 6.99 4.44 3.13
CA PHE A 53 6.62 3.17 3.76
C PHE A 53 6.38 2.04 2.76
N GLY A 54 6.07 2.34 1.50
CA GLY A 54 5.80 1.35 0.44
C GLY A 54 7.03 0.93 -0.36
N PHE A 55 7.92 1.87 -0.67
CA PHE A 55 8.99 1.63 -1.67
C PHE A 55 10.40 1.60 -1.08
N ARG A 56 10.59 1.97 0.18
CA ARG A 56 11.89 1.88 0.88
C ARG A 56 11.87 0.75 1.91
N SER A 57 13.04 0.17 2.21
CA SER A 57 13.19 -0.80 3.29
C SER A 57 13.59 -0.11 4.60
N ALA A 58 13.02 -0.54 5.73
CA ALA A 58 13.48 -0.11 7.05
C ALA A 58 14.80 -0.78 7.49
N ARG A 59 15.39 -1.64 6.66
CA ARG A 59 16.78 -2.11 6.83
C ARG A 59 17.78 -1.00 6.51
N ASP A 60 17.43 -0.14 5.55
CA ASP A 60 18.34 0.82 4.93
C ASP A 60 18.09 2.26 5.39
N ALA A 61 16.91 2.54 5.96
CA ALA A 61 16.51 3.87 6.38
C ALA A 61 15.51 3.86 7.53
N ASP A 62 15.65 4.78 8.46
CA ASP A 62 14.61 5.06 9.44
C ASP A 62 13.44 5.78 8.76
N LYS A 63 12.33 5.08 8.59
CA LYS A 63 11.15 5.63 7.93
C LYS A 63 10.36 6.60 8.79
N TYR A 64 10.60 6.63 10.09
CA TYR A 64 9.97 7.56 11.01
C TYR A 64 10.71 8.89 11.13
N ALA A 65 11.97 8.97 10.66
CA ALA A 65 12.77 10.17 10.77
C ALA A 65 12.10 11.40 10.14
N ASP A 66 11.44 11.22 8.99
CA ASP A 66 10.80 12.33 8.24
C ASP A 66 9.42 12.71 8.80
N PHE A 67 8.71 11.79 9.44
CA PHE A 67 7.30 11.98 9.84
C PHE A 67 7.10 11.97 11.36
N GLY A 68 7.99 11.34 12.10
CA GLY A 68 7.80 11.01 13.50
C GLY A 68 6.75 9.90 13.71
N TYR A 69 6.60 9.48 14.94
CA TYR A 69 5.56 8.54 15.34
C TYR A 69 5.08 8.85 16.76
N ASP A 70 3.90 8.33 17.07
CA ASP A 70 3.37 8.27 18.43
C ASP A 70 3.37 6.81 18.86
N ASP A 71 3.67 6.55 20.12
CA ASP A 71 3.47 5.24 20.71
C ASP A 71 1.99 5.15 21.16
N ILE A 72 1.26 4.20 20.59
CA ILE A 72 -0.13 3.94 20.98
C ILE A 72 -0.19 2.51 21.52
N ASP A 73 -0.33 2.37 22.82
CA ASP A 73 -0.40 1.09 23.51
C ASP A 73 0.76 0.12 23.16
N GLY A 74 1.96 0.65 23.00
CA GLY A 74 3.16 -0.10 22.64
C GLY A 74 3.32 -0.37 21.15
N ALA A 75 2.46 0.22 20.30
CA ALA A 75 2.57 0.14 18.84
C ALA A 75 3.01 1.50 18.26
N PRO A 76 4.12 1.56 17.49
CA PRO A 76 4.52 2.78 16.82
C PRO A 76 3.57 3.11 15.67
N ALA A 77 2.93 4.26 15.74
CA ALA A 77 1.99 4.78 14.76
C ALA A 77 2.58 6.02 14.08
N VAL A 78 2.86 5.96 12.78
CA VAL A 78 3.37 7.11 12.02
C VAL A 78 2.42 8.31 12.14
N ARG A 79 2.98 9.51 12.34
CA ARG A 79 2.19 10.75 12.36
C ARG A 79 1.72 11.08 10.95
N GLY A 80 0.53 11.65 10.88
CA GLY A 80 -0.12 12.05 9.63
C GLY A 80 -1.64 11.97 9.74
N ASN A 81 -2.32 12.38 8.66
CA ASN A 81 -3.76 12.25 8.55
C ASN A 81 -4.13 10.83 8.07
N PHE A 82 -5.00 10.16 8.82
CA PHE A 82 -5.50 8.82 8.55
C PHE A 82 -6.98 8.73 8.93
N CYS A 83 -7.74 7.88 8.24
CA CYS A 83 -9.15 7.63 8.57
C CYS A 83 -9.34 6.98 9.92
N GLY A 84 -8.32 6.27 10.39
CA GLY A 84 -8.30 5.62 11.70
C GLY A 84 -7.05 4.77 11.88
N ARG A 85 -6.90 4.25 13.08
CA ARG A 85 -5.82 3.35 13.47
C ARG A 85 -6.38 2.17 14.22
N LEU A 86 -5.85 0.98 13.92
CA LEU A 86 -6.16 -0.25 14.63
C LEU A 86 -4.88 -0.73 15.31
N ILE A 87 -4.95 -0.96 16.62
CA ILE A 87 -3.86 -1.55 17.37
C ILE A 87 -4.15 -3.03 17.47
N VAL A 88 -3.21 -3.84 16.99
CA VAL A 88 -3.40 -5.28 16.84
C VAL A 88 -2.19 -6.06 17.33
N ASP A 89 -2.42 -7.29 17.77
CA ASP A 89 -1.39 -8.27 18.11
C ASP A 89 -1.41 -9.40 17.07
N ALA A 90 -0.29 -9.63 16.38
CA ALA A 90 -0.14 -10.80 15.53
C ALA A 90 -0.19 -12.07 16.39
N ILE A 91 -1.08 -12.99 16.04
CA ILE A 91 -1.31 -14.22 16.80
C ILE A 91 -0.97 -15.48 16.00
N ASP A 92 -0.94 -15.39 14.66
CA ASP A 92 -0.59 -16.51 13.81
C ASP A 92 0.00 -16.04 12.47
N PHE A 93 0.82 -16.90 11.85
CA PHE A 93 1.49 -16.68 10.57
C PHE A 93 1.30 -17.90 9.67
N VAL A 94 0.47 -17.77 8.65
CA VAL A 94 0.14 -18.86 7.72
C VAL A 94 1.01 -18.74 6.47
N ASP A 95 1.81 -19.76 6.20
CA ASP A 95 2.68 -19.82 5.02
C ASP A 95 1.87 -20.00 3.73
N CYS A 96 2.04 -19.09 2.79
CA CYS A 96 1.43 -19.11 1.45
C CYS A 96 2.48 -19.12 0.33
N GLY A 97 3.65 -19.72 0.57
CA GLY A 97 4.74 -19.77 -0.41
C GLY A 97 5.60 -18.50 -0.41
N THR A 98 5.33 -17.54 -1.28
CA THR A 98 6.06 -16.26 -1.35
C THR A 98 5.66 -15.25 -0.28
N HIS A 99 4.49 -15.43 0.32
CA HIS A 99 3.90 -14.54 1.33
C HIS A 99 3.49 -15.33 2.57
N GLU A 100 3.24 -14.61 3.65
CA GLU A 100 2.54 -15.12 4.83
C GLU A 100 1.29 -14.28 5.08
N ILE A 101 0.19 -14.95 5.44
CA ILE A 101 -0.98 -14.29 6.01
C ILE A 101 -0.72 -14.16 7.51
N VAL A 102 -0.78 -12.95 8.01
CA VAL A 102 -0.68 -12.65 9.44
C VAL A 102 -2.09 -12.51 9.97
N ILE A 103 -2.47 -13.37 10.90
CA ILE A 103 -3.70 -13.24 11.66
C ILE A 103 -3.40 -12.41 12.89
N ALA A 104 -4.17 -11.36 13.11
CA ALA A 104 -3.97 -10.45 14.21
C ALA A 104 -5.27 -10.22 14.99
N LYS A 105 -5.17 -10.16 16.31
CA LYS A 105 -6.27 -9.83 17.22
C LYS A 105 -6.35 -8.31 17.39
N LEU A 106 -7.55 -7.75 17.29
CA LEU A 106 -7.79 -6.35 17.60
C LEU A 106 -7.64 -6.10 19.10
N VAL A 107 -6.84 -5.11 19.48
CA VAL A 107 -6.60 -4.68 20.86
C VAL A 107 -7.32 -3.37 21.14
N ASP A 108 -7.14 -2.37 20.28
CA ASP A 108 -7.76 -1.06 20.39
C ASP A 108 -7.94 -0.42 19.00
N SER A 109 -8.75 0.63 18.95
CA SER A 109 -8.96 1.41 17.73
C SER A 109 -9.08 2.89 18.04
N LYS A 110 -8.53 3.72 17.15
CA LYS A 110 -8.64 5.18 17.22
C LYS A 110 -9.27 5.68 15.93
N GLY A 111 -10.34 6.46 16.07
CA GLY A 111 -10.93 7.18 14.95
C GLY A 111 -9.99 8.26 14.40
N GLY A 112 -10.15 8.58 13.13
CA GLY A 112 -9.46 9.66 12.45
C GLY A 112 -10.44 10.41 11.55
N SER A 113 -9.96 10.95 10.44
CA SER A 113 -10.77 11.74 9.50
C SER A 113 -10.42 11.41 8.05
N GLY A 114 -11.25 11.90 7.13
CA GLY A 114 -11.06 11.73 5.68
C GLY A 114 -11.80 10.53 5.08
N THR A 115 -11.70 10.40 3.77
CA THR A 115 -12.25 9.29 2.99
C THR A 115 -11.19 8.19 2.86
N PRO A 116 -11.48 6.92 3.17
CA PRO A 116 -10.51 5.86 3.02
C PRO A 116 -10.02 5.72 1.57
N MET A 117 -8.71 5.74 1.37
CA MET A 117 -8.11 5.53 0.07
C MET A 117 -8.27 4.06 -0.33
N THR A 118 -9.08 3.80 -1.36
CA THR A 118 -9.22 2.46 -1.91
C THR A 118 -8.06 2.14 -2.86
N TYR A 119 -7.81 0.84 -3.09
CA TYR A 119 -6.83 0.42 -4.08
C TYR A 119 -7.20 0.90 -5.50
N ALA A 120 -8.50 0.95 -5.81
CA ALA A 120 -8.98 1.50 -7.07
C ALA A 120 -8.67 3.00 -7.19
N TYR A 121 -8.91 3.77 -6.14
CA TYR A 121 -8.56 5.20 -6.11
C TYR A 121 -7.05 5.42 -6.30
N TYR A 122 -6.22 4.66 -5.57
CA TYR A 122 -4.77 4.74 -5.67
C TYR A 122 -4.27 4.50 -7.11
N HIS A 123 -4.84 3.53 -7.82
CA HIS A 123 -4.43 3.26 -9.20
C HIS A 123 -5.05 4.18 -10.24
N SER A 124 -6.31 4.58 -10.09
CA SER A 124 -7.02 5.37 -11.12
C SER A 124 -6.82 6.88 -10.97
N VAL A 125 -6.74 7.38 -9.73
CA VAL A 125 -6.64 8.81 -9.43
C VAL A 125 -5.20 9.21 -9.11
N ILE A 126 -4.58 8.54 -8.13
CA ILE A 126 -3.18 8.82 -7.76
C ILE A 126 -2.20 8.28 -8.82
N LYS A 127 -2.64 7.32 -9.66
CA LYS A 127 -1.83 6.64 -10.68
C LYS A 127 -0.58 5.95 -10.10
N GLY A 128 -0.71 5.52 -8.85
CA GLY A 128 0.37 4.83 -8.14
C GLY A 128 0.60 3.42 -8.67
N SER A 129 1.84 2.95 -8.56
CA SER A 129 2.25 1.59 -8.93
C SER A 129 2.37 0.68 -7.70
N ALA A 130 2.26 -0.63 -7.91
CA ALA A 130 2.50 -1.61 -6.85
C ALA A 130 4.02 -1.85 -6.69
N PRO A 131 4.57 -1.86 -5.44
CA PRO A 131 5.94 -2.26 -5.21
C PRO A 131 6.20 -3.71 -5.65
N LYS A 132 7.43 -4.03 -6.09
CA LYS A 132 7.82 -5.37 -6.60
C LYS A 132 7.48 -6.55 -5.68
N ASN A 133 7.38 -6.32 -4.39
CA ASN A 133 7.05 -7.33 -3.38
C ASN A 133 5.55 -7.37 -3.02
N ALA A 134 4.71 -6.59 -3.68
CA ALA A 134 3.26 -6.63 -3.45
C ALA A 134 2.64 -7.90 -4.05
N PRO A 135 1.61 -8.49 -3.43
CA PRO A 135 0.91 -9.67 -3.98
C PRO A 135 0.32 -9.42 -5.37
N THR A 136 -0.01 -8.18 -5.66
CA THR A 136 -0.63 -7.73 -6.92
C THR A 136 0.37 -7.15 -7.92
N TYR A 137 1.68 -7.22 -7.62
CA TYR A 137 2.69 -6.73 -8.55
C TYR A 137 2.66 -7.52 -9.86
N ARG A 138 2.56 -6.79 -10.97
CA ARG A 138 2.78 -7.32 -12.31
C ARG A 138 4.05 -6.67 -12.84
N ALA A 139 5.05 -7.47 -13.23
CA ALA A 139 6.15 -6.96 -14.03
C ALA A 139 5.54 -6.35 -15.30
N ALA A 140 6.01 -5.17 -15.72
CA ALA A 140 5.64 -4.63 -17.01
C ALA A 140 5.95 -5.72 -18.05
N GLU A 141 4.94 -6.28 -18.67
CA GLU A 141 5.13 -7.13 -19.84
C GLU A 141 5.86 -6.25 -20.85
N THR A 142 7.09 -6.64 -21.18
CA THR A 142 7.76 -6.09 -22.35
C THR A 142 6.77 -6.28 -23.49
N ALA A 143 6.29 -5.18 -24.05
CA ALA A 143 5.35 -5.16 -25.16
C ALA A 143 5.96 -5.95 -26.32
N ALA A 144 5.65 -7.24 -26.37
CA ALA A 144 5.92 -8.10 -27.49
C ALA A 144 4.57 -8.61 -27.99
N THR A 145 4.22 -8.11 -29.19
CA THR A 145 3.20 -8.64 -30.09
C THR A 145 1.73 -8.53 -29.67
N ALA A 146 1.18 -7.32 -29.67
CA ALA A 146 -0.18 -7.14 -30.15
C ALA A 146 -0.07 -6.74 -31.65
N THR A 147 -0.55 -7.60 -32.51
CA THR A 147 -0.72 -7.31 -33.93
C THR A 147 -1.65 -6.12 -34.11
N PRO A 148 -1.31 -5.04 -34.84
CA PRO A 148 -2.18 -3.90 -34.99
C PRO A 148 -3.38 -4.27 -35.88
N SER A 149 -4.58 -4.10 -35.33
CA SER A 149 -5.80 -4.03 -36.15
C SER A 149 -5.89 -2.60 -36.73
N PRO A 150 -6.24 -2.43 -37.99
CA PRO A 150 -6.12 -1.15 -38.69
C PRO A 150 -7.34 -0.26 -38.40
N SER A 151 -7.16 0.71 -37.52
CA SER A 151 -7.93 1.96 -37.55
C SER A 151 -6.97 3.10 -37.19
N ASP A 152 -6.69 3.96 -38.22
CA ASP A 152 -5.83 5.15 -38.16
C ASP A 152 -6.40 6.20 -37.18
N LYS A 153 -6.17 6.01 -35.88
CA LYS A 153 -6.29 7.06 -34.90
C LYS A 153 -4.94 7.24 -34.23
N LYS A 154 -4.41 8.44 -34.27
CA LYS A 154 -3.09 8.79 -33.76
C LYS A 154 -3.10 8.77 -32.25
N MET A 155 -2.85 7.60 -31.65
CA MET A 155 -2.69 7.44 -30.20
C MET A 155 -1.32 7.96 -29.77
N ARG A 156 -1.28 8.78 -28.73
CA ARG A 156 -0.03 9.24 -28.10
C ARG A 156 0.12 8.58 -26.75
N ARG A 157 1.34 8.15 -26.44
CA ARG A 157 1.71 7.55 -25.16
C ARG A 157 2.40 8.60 -24.30
N PHE A 158 1.91 8.78 -23.08
CA PHE A 158 2.49 9.64 -22.05
C PHE A 158 2.93 8.77 -20.88
N LYS A 159 4.06 9.13 -20.28
CA LYS A 159 4.62 8.44 -19.12
C LYS A 159 4.85 9.42 -17.98
N CYS A 160 4.39 9.06 -16.78
CA CYS A 160 4.69 9.83 -15.58
C CYS A 160 6.12 9.53 -15.12
N ASP A 161 6.97 10.55 -15.01
CA ASP A 161 8.36 10.40 -14.60
C ASP A 161 8.51 10.05 -13.12
N ILE A 162 7.46 10.28 -12.31
CA ILE A 162 7.50 10.02 -10.86
C ILE A 162 7.15 8.56 -10.54
N CYS A 163 6.09 8.01 -11.13
CA CYS A 163 5.59 6.67 -10.80
C CYS A 163 5.68 5.66 -11.94
N GLY A 164 6.14 6.08 -13.13
CA GLY A 164 6.29 5.23 -14.30
C GLY A 164 4.96 4.81 -14.97
N TYR A 165 3.83 5.42 -14.56
CA TYR A 165 2.53 5.16 -15.16
C TYR A 165 2.52 5.59 -16.62
N GLU A 166 2.03 4.72 -17.51
CA GLU A 166 1.88 5.00 -18.93
C GLU A 166 0.39 5.04 -19.29
N VAL A 167 -0.01 6.06 -20.07
CA VAL A 167 -1.36 6.19 -20.62
C VAL A 167 -1.28 6.47 -22.09
N GLU A 168 -2.15 5.80 -22.86
CA GLU A 168 -2.35 6.09 -24.28
C GLU A 168 -3.68 6.84 -24.44
N VAL A 169 -3.62 8.01 -25.04
CA VAL A 169 -4.79 8.84 -25.31
C VAL A 169 -4.85 9.23 -26.79
N GLU A 170 -6.06 9.43 -27.28
CA GLU A 170 -6.28 9.97 -28.63
C GLU A 170 -6.11 11.49 -28.58
N GLY A 171 -5.04 12.02 -29.19
CA GLY A 171 -4.72 13.46 -29.17
C GLY A 171 -3.75 13.87 -28.06
N ASP A 172 -3.88 15.11 -27.59
CA ASP A 172 -3.07 15.63 -26.49
C ASP A 172 -3.75 15.37 -25.13
N LEU A 173 -2.93 15.36 -24.04
CA LEU A 173 -3.46 15.26 -22.68
C LEU A 173 -4.41 16.44 -22.40
N PRO A 174 -5.52 16.20 -21.66
CA PRO A 174 -6.36 17.29 -21.15
C PRO A 174 -5.53 18.31 -20.36
N ALA A 175 -5.88 19.60 -20.46
CA ALA A 175 -5.11 20.67 -19.82
C ALA A 175 -5.08 20.59 -18.27
N ASP A 176 -5.97 19.80 -17.69
CA ASP A 176 -6.11 19.51 -16.27
C ASP A 176 -5.42 18.21 -15.82
N PHE A 177 -4.67 17.61 -16.74
CA PHE A 177 -3.88 16.43 -16.43
C PHE A 177 -2.53 16.85 -15.84
N VAL A 178 -2.47 16.97 -14.50
CA VAL A 178 -1.26 17.26 -13.73
C VAL A 178 -0.83 16.04 -12.92
#